data_2ed7b4aea8c6e497198871dd293900ca
#
_entry.id   2ed7b4aea8c6e497198871dd293900ca
#
_cell.length_a   1.000
_cell.length_b   1.000
_cell.length_c   1.000
_cell.angle_alpha   90.00
_cell.angle_beta   90.00
_cell.angle_gamma   90.00
#
_symmetry.space_group_name_H-M   'P 1'
#
loop_
_entity.id
_entity.type
_entity.pdbx_description
1 polymer ?
#
loop_
_entity_poly.entity_id
_entity_poly.type
_entity_poly.pdbx_seq_one_letter_code
_entity_poly.pdbx_strand_id
1 'polypeptide(L)'
;MKTRFLMQQTIIAAALLITCGTANAGLTFVPTDTATRTEAFNIGGFATLPVGSTLSIGHLDYTGPGSQTITYTFLGQESGFNNKFYDNLGGTTLLESDPIGTSVSSLVSVLGPLNFKFEGDIGKFAFNGGHWDKGTSIGLIGTNMVVGSTTYQYVIGYNDSAGKKHLGDWDDFVIGVSAVPEPETYAMMLIGLFLIGFSIRKQKVR
;
A
#
# COMPACT_ATOMS: atom_id res chain seq x y z
N MET A 1 -22.81 9.45 45.80
CA MET A 1 -21.39 9.72 45.44
C MET A 1 -20.75 8.59 44.65
N LYS A 2 -21.02 7.29 44.91
CA LYS A 2 -20.46 6.14 44.22
C LYS A 2 -20.86 6.00 42.74
N THR A 3 -22.08 6.38 42.35
CA THR A 3 -22.60 6.24 40.98
C THR A 3 -21.96 7.22 39.97
N ARG A 4 -21.61 8.42 40.37
CA ARG A 4 -20.91 9.39 39.48
C ARG A 4 -19.48 8.94 39.14
N PHE A 5 -18.81 8.27 40.07
CA PHE A 5 -17.43 7.80 39.87
C PHE A 5 -17.37 6.63 38.88
N LEU A 6 -18.35 5.71 38.91
CA LEU A 6 -18.47 4.62 37.95
C LEU A 6 -18.75 5.12 36.53
N MET A 7 -19.59 6.17 36.40
CA MET A 7 -19.93 6.73 35.09
C MET A 7 -18.74 7.44 34.45
N GLN A 8 -17.90 8.13 35.22
CA GLN A 8 -16.67 8.74 34.71
C GLN A 8 -15.63 7.71 34.23
N GLN A 9 -15.51 6.57 34.94
CA GLN A 9 -14.57 5.52 34.54
C GLN A 9 -15.00 4.80 33.24
N THR A 10 -16.30 4.61 33.06
CA THR A 10 -16.84 4.00 31.82
C THR A 10 -16.61 4.92 30.62
N ILE A 11 -16.72 6.24 30.79
CA ILE A 11 -16.48 7.22 29.73
C ILE A 11 -15.00 7.26 29.32
N ILE A 12 -14.07 7.18 30.29
CA ILE A 12 -12.64 7.16 30.02
C ILE A 12 -12.24 5.87 29.28
N ALA A 13 -12.77 4.72 29.66
CA ALA A 13 -12.50 3.45 28.97
C ALA A 13 -13.09 3.44 27.55
N ALA A 14 -14.30 4.00 27.36
CA ALA A 14 -14.92 4.13 26.06
C ALA A 14 -14.19 5.13 25.16
N ALA A 15 -13.69 6.25 25.72
CA ALA A 15 -12.91 7.24 24.98
C ALA A 15 -11.55 6.67 24.53
N LEU A 16 -10.91 5.81 25.32
CA LEU A 16 -9.66 5.14 24.93
C LEU A 16 -9.85 4.10 23.84
N LEU A 17 -10.99 3.41 23.80
CA LEU A 17 -11.33 2.46 22.73
C LEU A 17 -11.61 3.15 21.39
N ILE A 18 -12.11 4.38 21.41
CA ILE A 18 -12.41 5.16 20.20
C ILE A 18 -11.12 5.72 19.57
N THR A 19 -10.06 5.91 20.34
CA THR A 19 -8.76 6.38 19.85
C THR A 19 -7.82 5.24 19.38
N CYS A 20 -8.19 3.99 19.52
CA CYS A 20 -7.60 2.92 18.73
C CYS A 20 -8.09 3.05 17.28
N GLY A 21 -7.82 4.21 16.69
CA GLY A 21 -7.90 4.38 15.24
C GLY A 21 -7.08 3.26 14.63
N THR A 22 -7.61 2.63 13.60
CA THR A 22 -6.88 1.73 12.73
C THR A 22 -5.50 2.35 12.53
N ALA A 23 -4.45 1.68 13.00
CA ALA A 23 -3.08 2.05 12.66
C ALA A 23 -3.03 1.98 11.13
N ASN A 24 -3.29 3.10 10.51
CA ASN A 24 -3.19 3.22 9.06
C ASN A 24 -1.71 3.00 8.81
N ALA A 25 -1.39 1.85 8.25
CA ALA A 25 -0.03 1.57 7.85
C ALA A 25 0.37 2.74 6.96
N GLY A 26 1.40 3.48 7.37
CA GLY A 26 1.70 4.82 6.87
C GLY A 26 2.17 4.85 5.43
N LEU A 27 1.27 4.52 4.52
CA LEU A 27 1.44 4.69 3.09
C LEU A 27 0.46 5.74 2.57
N THR A 28 0.93 6.57 1.67
CA THR A 28 0.11 7.57 0.98
C THR A 28 0.48 7.58 -0.49
N PHE A 29 -0.53 7.51 -1.38
CA PHE A 29 -0.30 7.76 -2.79
C PHE A 29 -0.35 9.27 -3.04
N VAL A 30 0.71 9.79 -3.65
CA VAL A 30 0.86 11.21 -3.99
C VAL A 30 0.64 11.38 -5.50
N PRO A 31 -0.51 11.93 -5.93
CA PRO A 31 -0.78 12.16 -7.34
C PRO A 31 0.09 13.30 -7.88
N THR A 32 0.66 13.10 -9.05
CA THR A 32 1.44 14.14 -9.77
C THR A 32 0.81 14.53 -11.10
N ASP A 33 -0.03 13.65 -11.66
CA ASP A 33 -0.73 13.87 -12.91
C ASP A 33 -1.99 13.00 -12.97
N THR A 34 -2.76 13.11 -14.04
CA THR A 34 -3.91 12.26 -14.34
C THR A 34 -3.86 11.78 -15.78
N ALA A 35 -4.43 10.61 -16.03
CA ALA A 35 -4.62 10.11 -17.38
C ALA A 35 -6.00 9.47 -17.53
N THR A 36 -6.53 9.53 -18.75
CA THR A 36 -7.76 8.87 -19.12
C THR A 36 -7.45 7.49 -19.66
N ARG A 37 -8.13 6.50 -19.14
CA ARG A 37 -8.00 5.13 -19.56
C ARG A 37 -8.61 4.89 -20.92
N THR A 38 -7.86 4.31 -21.84
CA THR A 38 -8.30 4.05 -23.23
C THR A 38 -8.67 2.60 -23.47
N GLU A 39 -8.15 1.67 -22.67
CA GLU A 39 -8.33 0.22 -22.86
C GLU A 39 -8.91 -0.43 -21.59
N ALA A 40 -9.53 -1.60 -21.72
CA ALA A 40 -10.04 -2.34 -20.57
C ALA A 40 -8.89 -3.12 -19.92
N PHE A 41 -8.77 -3.11 -18.58
CA PHE A 41 -7.83 -4.01 -17.90
C PHE A 41 -8.22 -5.44 -18.13
N ASN A 42 -7.30 -6.22 -18.67
CA ASN A 42 -7.52 -7.62 -19.02
C ASN A 42 -6.88 -8.57 -17.98
N ILE A 43 -6.58 -8.07 -16.80
CA ILE A 43 -6.03 -8.89 -15.74
C ILE A 43 -7.17 -9.57 -14.99
N GLY A 44 -7.19 -10.88 -15.00
CA GLY A 44 -8.22 -11.69 -14.36
C GLY A 44 -8.31 -11.41 -12.84
N GLY A 45 -9.53 -11.12 -12.37
CA GLY A 45 -9.81 -10.90 -10.94
C GLY A 45 -9.89 -9.46 -10.49
N PHE A 46 -9.59 -8.48 -11.35
CA PHE A 46 -9.85 -7.08 -11.06
C PHE A 46 -11.27 -6.68 -11.48
N ALA A 47 -11.95 -5.90 -10.63
CA ALA A 47 -13.10 -5.14 -11.08
C ALA A 47 -12.65 -4.24 -12.21
N THR A 48 -13.19 -4.45 -13.39
CA THR A 48 -12.84 -3.68 -14.59
C THR A 48 -13.17 -2.21 -14.34
N LEU A 49 -12.14 -1.40 -14.21
CA LEU A 49 -12.34 0.04 -14.28
C LEU A 49 -12.85 0.36 -15.70
N PRO A 50 -13.95 1.08 -15.85
CA PRO A 50 -14.50 1.39 -17.16
C PRO A 50 -13.51 2.16 -18.02
N VAL A 51 -13.48 1.87 -19.32
CA VAL A 51 -12.83 2.73 -20.31
C VAL A 51 -13.37 4.16 -20.18
N GLY A 52 -12.49 5.15 -20.23
CA GLY A 52 -12.85 6.56 -20.00
C GLY A 52 -12.72 7.01 -18.54
N SER A 53 -12.43 6.12 -17.60
CA SER A 53 -12.12 6.52 -16.21
C SER A 53 -10.84 7.34 -16.15
N THR A 54 -10.84 8.39 -15.34
CA THR A 54 -9.62 9.15 -15.03
C THR A 54 -8.91 8.49 -13.87
N LEU A 55 -7.63 8.19 -14.06
CA LEU A 55 -6.76 7.57 -13.08
C LEU A 55 -5.65 8.54 -12.67
N SER A 56 -5.18 8.41 -11.45
CA SER A 56 -4.07 9.22 -10.93
C SER A 56 -2.74 8.59 -11.28
N ILE A 57 -1.83 9.37 -11.82
CA ILE A 57 -0.42 9.06 -11.99
C ILE A 57 0.33 9.63 -10.80
N GLY A 58 1.29 8.91 -10.23
CA GLY A 58 2.00 9.40 -9.06
C GLY A 58 2.96 8.39 -8.46
N HIS A 59 3.18 8.54 -7.17
CA HIS A 59 4.11 7.70 -6.42
C HIS A 59 3.55 7.36 -5.02
N LEU A 60 4.10 6.33 -4.41
CA LEU A 60 3.78 5.92 -3.04
C LEU A 60 4.85 6.46 -2.08
N ASP A 61 4.39 7.16 -1.05
CA ASP A 61 5.20 7.63 0.06
C ASP A 61 4.98 6.78 1.30
N TYR A 62 6.06 6.57 2.05
CA TYR A 62 5.99 6.12 3.42
C TYR A 62 5.79 7.33 4.34
N THR A 63 4.72 7.34 5.11
CA THR A 63 4.33 8.41 6.03
C THR A 63 4.13 7.93 7.46
N GLY A 64 4.40 6.64 7.72
CA GLY A 64 4.17 6.02 9.02
C GLY A 64 5.24 6.33 10.06
N PRO A 65 4.91 6.15 11.33
CA PRO A 65 5.90 6.21 12.40
C PRO A 65 6.72 4.91 12.47
N GLY A 66 8.01 5.06 12.79
CA GLY A 66 8.91 3.92 13.01
C GLY A 66 9.27 3.17 11.73
N SER A 67 9.55 1.88 11.85
CA SER A 67 9.81 1.00 10.71
C SER A 67 8.58 0.17 10.40
N GLN A 68 8.36 -0.12 9.13
CA GLN A 68 7.29 -1.02 8.68
C GLN A 68 7.78 -1.91 7.54
N THR A 69 7.27 -3.14 7.53
CA THR A 69 7.48 -4.05 6.41
C THR A 69 6.45 -3.75 5.34
N ILE A 70 6.92 -3.34 4.17
CA ILE A 70 6.10 -3.14 2.97
C ILE A 70 6.20 -4.40 2.11
N THR A 71 5.05 -4.97 1.80
CA THR A 71 4.94 -6.15 0.94
C THR A 71 4.36 -5.75 -0.40
N TYR A 72 5.02 -6.17 -1.46
CA TYR A 72 4.61 -6.02 -2.85
C TYR A 72 4.25 -7.38 -3.40
N THR A 73 3.06 -7.53 -3.95
CA THR A 73 2.55 -8.79 -4.49
C THR A 73 2.24 -8.65 -5.96
N PHE A 74 2.77 -9.53 -6.79
CA PHE A 74 2.45 -9.57 -8.20
C PHE A 74 1.00 -10.03 -8.41
N LEU A 75 0.21 -9.23 -9.12
CA LEU A 75 -1.22 -9.47 -9.33
C LEU A 75 -1.55 -9.86 -10.78
N GLY A 76 -0.64 -9.61 -11.70
CA GLY A 76 -0.80 -9.95 -13.10
C GLY A 76 -0.20 -8.93 -14.05
N GLN A 77 -0.28 -9.22 -15.34
CA GLN A 77 0.21 -8.39 -16.44
C GLN A 77 -0.54 -8.74 -17.73
N GLU A 78 -0.52 -7.84 -18.73
CA GLU A 78 -0.98 -8.13 -20.09
C GLU A 78 0.05 -7.78 -21.17
N SER A 79 1.20 -7.24 -20.78
CA SER A 79 2.25 -6.81 -21.72
C SER A 79 2.81 -7.95 -22.57
N GLY A 80 3.21 -7.63 -23.78
CA GLY A 80 4.05 -8.51 -24.61
C GLY A 80 5.54 -8.38 -24.34
N PHE A 81 5.96 -7.55 -23.38
CA PHE A 81 7.35 -7.30 -22.99
C PHE A 81 7.65 -7.99 -21.65
N ASN A 82 8.93 -8.23 -21.34
CA ASN A 82 9.35 -8.84 -20.07
C ASN A 82 9.54 -7.77 -19.00
N ASN A 83 8.46 -7.31 -18.40
CA ASN A 83 8.49 -6.30 -17.36
C ASN A 83 8.94 -6.90 -16.00
N LYS A 84 9.52 -6.05 -15.17
CA LYS A 84 10.06 -6.42 -13.86
C LYS A 84 9.73 -5.34 -12.83
N PHE A 85 9.59 -5.77 -11.60
CA PHE A 85 9.50 -4.89 -10.44
C PHE A 85 10.66 -5.16 -9.49
N TYR A 86 11.27 -4.09 -8.97
CA TYR A 86 12.35 -4.14 -7.97
C TYR A 86 11.91 -3.43 -6.70
N ASP A 87 11.89 -4.12 -5.58
CA ASP A 87 11.42 -3.62 -4.27
C ASP A 87 12.39 -2.65 -3.58
N ASN A 88 13.64 -2.66 -4.00
CA ASN A 88 14.68 -1.72 -3.64
C ASN A 88 15.68 -1.70 -4.81
N LEU A 89 16.42 -0.61 -5.00
CA LEU A 89 17.34 -0.43 -6.15
C LEU A 89 18.52 -1.44 -6.17
N GLY A 90 18.26 -2.69 -5.99
CA GLY A 90 19.22 -3.80 -5.90
C GLY A 90 18.70 -4.96 -5.07
N GLY A 91 17.44 -4.89 -4.66
CA GLY A 91 16.74 -5.91 -3.87
C GLY A 91 16.12 -7.03 -4.68
N THR A 92 15.14 -7.67 -4.08
CA THR A 92 14.39 -8.78 -4.66
C THR A 92 13.51 -8.29 -5.81
N THR A 93 13.34 -9.12 -6.81
CA THR A 93 12.65 -8.79 -8.06
C THR A 93 11.40 -9.66 -8.22
N LEU A 94 10.30 -9.05 -8.69
CA LEU A 94 9.16 -9.77 -9.25
C LEU A 94 9.26 -9.74 -10.77
N LEU A 95 9.04 -10.89 -11.40
CA LEU A 95 9.08 -11.07 -12.84
C LEU A 95 7.66 -11.35 -13.37
N GLU A 96 7.40 -11.04 -14.62
CA GLU A 96 6.16 -11.44 -15.29
C GLU A 96 5.95 -12.95 -15.34
N SER A 97 7.04 -13.71 -15.34
CA SER A 97 7.00 -15.18 -15.31
C SER A 97 6.67 -15.76 -13.94
N ASP A 98 6.64 -14.92 -12.89
CA ASP A 98 6.30 -15.39 -11.56
C ASP A 98 4.82 -15.74 -11.44
N PRO A 99 4.46 -16.71 -10.61
CA PRO A 99 3.06 -16.99 -10.30
C PRO A 99 2.36 -15.76 -9.71
N ILE A 100 1.12 -15.50 -10.11
CA ILE A 100 0.26 -14.50 -9.45
C ILE A 100 0.19 -14.80 -7.95
N GLY A 101 0.38 -13.78 -7.11
CA GLY A 101 0.48 -13.91 -5.66
C GLY A 101 1.91 -14.02 -5.14
N THR A 102 2.92 -14.14 -6.01
CA THR A 102 4.34 -14.04 -5.59
C THR A 102 4.59 -12.68 -4.96
N SER A 103 5.28 -12.66 -3.82
CA SER A 103 5.49 -11.44 -3.06
C SER A 103 6.95 -11.24 -2.68
N VAL A 104 7.34 -9.98 -2.60
CA VAL A 104 8.62 -9.52 -2.03
C VAL A 104 8.33 -8.48 -0.95
N SER A 105 9.23 -8.35 0.02
CA SER A 105 9.03 -7.42 1.13
C SER A 105 10.32 -6.68 1.47
N SER A 106 10.18 -5.41 1.82
CA SER A 106 11.27 -4.57 2.30
C SER A 106 10.90 -3.85 3.59
N LEU A 107 11.89 -3.69 4.48
CA LEU A 107 11.77 -2.88 5.68
C LEU A 107 12.00 -1.42 5.33
N VAL A 108 11.04 -0.55 5.64
CA VAL A 108 11.12 0.88 5.39
C VAL A 108 11.03 1.64 6.71
N SER A 109 11.94 2.57 6.93
CA SER A 109 12.01 3.40 8.13
C SER A 109 12.21 4.89 7.82
N VAL A 110 12.37 5.26 6.56
CA VAL A 110 12.61 6.63 6.11
C VAL A 110 11.34 7.17 5.48
N LEU A 111 10.89 8.33 5.94
CA LEU A 111 9.72 9.02 5.38
C LEU A 111 10.00 9.51 3.96
N GLY A 112 8.96 9.52 3.15
CA GLY A 112 8.98 9.97 1.76
C GLY A 112 8.81 8.84 0.75
N PRO A 113 9.19 9.06 -0.53
CA PRO A 113 8.96 8.09 -1.59
C PRO A 113 9.58 6.73 -1.29
N LEU A 114 8.78 5.68 -1.45
CA LEU A 114 9.28 4.30 -1.38
C LEU A 114 10.31 4.06 -2.48
N ASN A 115 11.38 3.35 -2.16
CA ASN A 115 12.49 3.12 -3.06
C ASN A 115 12.26 1.87 -3.93
N PHE A 116 11.36 1.93 -4.90
CA PHE A 116 11.15 0.86 -5.88
C PHE A 116 11.11 1.39 -7.32
N LYS A 117 11.25 0.48 -8.28
CA LYS A 117 11.10 0.78 -9.70
C LYS A 117 10.42 -0.34 -10.45
N PHE A 118 9.80 0.02 -11.55
CA PHE A 118 9.47 -0.89 -12.65
C PHE A 118 10.49 -0.73 -13.78
N GLU A 119 10.73 -1.81 -14.54
CA GLU A 119 11.63 -1.83 -15.68
C GLU A 119 11.05 -2.72 -16.78
N GLY A 120 10.89 -2.15 -17.96
CA GLY A 120 10.48 -2.87 -19.15
C GLY A 120 11.65 -3.50 -19.92
N ASP A 121 11.33 -4.32 -20.90
CA ASP A 121 12.27 -5.18 -21.67
C ASP A 121 13.42 -4.41 -22.33
N ILE A 122 13.20 -3.17 -22.73
CA ILE A 122 14.21 -2.32 -23.40
C ILE A 122 15.01 -1.44 -22.42
N GLY A 123 15.01 -1.78 -21.13
CA GLY A 123 15.69 -1.02 -20.09
C GLY A 123 15.02 0.32 -19.78
N LYS A 124 13.77 0.53 -20.17
CA LYS A 124 12.98 1.69 -19.74
C LYS A 124 12.41 1.45 -18.36
N PHE A 125 12.44 2.48 -17.55
CA PHE A 125 12.03 2.34 -16.16
C PHE A 125 11.17 3.52 -15.67
N ALA A 126 10.36 3.23 -14.66
CA ALA A 126 9.69 4.22 -13.84
C ALA A 126 10.09 4.01 -12.37
N PHE A 127 10.82 4.96 -11.81
CA PHE A 127 11.10 5.00 -10.38
C PHE A 127 9.90 5.57 -9.62
N ASN A 128 9.59 4.99 -8.50
CA ASN A 128 8.72 5.64 -7.54
C ASN A 128 9.41 6.91 -7.02
N GLY A 129 8.70 8.03 -7.00
CA GLY A 129 9.31 9.33 -6.68
C GLY A 129 9.60 10.23 -7.88
N GLY A 130 9.24 9.81 -9.10
CA GLY A 130 9.04 10.76 -10.21
C GLY A 130 10.13 10.83 -11.27
N HIS A 131 11.08 9.91 -11.31
CA HIS A 131 11.95 9.77 -12.47
C HIS A 131 11.43 8.64 -13.37
N TRP A 132 10.87 9.00 -14.52
CA TRP A 132 10.31 8.06 -15.48
C TRP A 132 10.94 8.26 -16.85
N ASP A 133 11.28 7.18 -17.51
CA ASP A 133 11.67 7.21 -18.90
C ASP A 133 10.49 7.65 -19.78
N LYS A 134 10.84 8.21 -20.95
CA LYS A 134 9.81 8.69 -21.87
C LYS A 134 8.80 7.57 -22.20
N GLY A 135 7.56 7.83 -21.87
CA GLY A 135 6.44 6.94 -22.12
C GLY A 135 6.07 6.01 -20.97
N THR A 136 6.95 5.80 -19.98
CA THR A 136 6.61 4.99 -18.80
C THR A 136 5.89 5.82 -17.73
N SER A 137 5.13 5.16 -16.88
CA SER A 137 4.49 5.80 -15.73
C SER A 137 4.01 4.77 -14.70
N ILE A 138 3.75 5.26 -13.49
CA ILE A 138 3.12 4.50 -12.41
C ILE A 138 1.74 5.10 -12.16
N GLY A 139 0.70 4.27 -12.24
CA GLY A 139 -0.69 4.67 -12.04
C GLY A 139 -1.34 4.00 -10.84
N LEU A 140 -2.21 4.72 -10.15
CA LEU A 140 -3.05 4.19 -9.09
C LEU A 140 -4.28 3.52 -9.71
N ILE A 141 -4.39 2.21 -9.55
CA ILE A 141 -5.55 1.42 -9.98
C ILE A 141 -6.66 1.49 -8.90
N GLY A 142 -6.27 1.42 -7.63
CA GLY A 142 -7.24 1.57 -6.55
C GLY A 142 -6.65 1.50 -5.15
N THR A 143 -7.50 1.79 -4.17
CA THR A 143 -7.16 1.74 -2.75
C THR A 143 -8.09 0.80 -2.02
N ASN A 144 -7.57 0.09 -1.01
CA ASN A 144 -8.31 -0.90 -0.22
C ASN A 144 -9.04 -1.94 -1.10
N MET A 145 -8.35 -2.38 -2.16
CA MET A 145 -8.92 -3.32 -3.13
C MET A 145 -8.79 -4.76 -2.65
N VAL A 146 -9.88 -5.51 -2.81
CA VAL A 146 -9.89 -6.95 -2.57
C VAL A 146 -9.58 -7.66 -3.89
N VAL A 147 -8.49 -8.44 -3.90
CA VAL A 147 -8.11 -9.29 -5.04
C VAL A 147 -8.00 -10.73 -4.53
N GLY A 148 -8.86 -11.61 -5.02
CA GLY A 148 -9.01 -12.93 -4.43
C GLY A 148 -9.51 -12.85 -2.98
N SER A 149 -8.73 -13.36 -2.03
CA SER A 149 -9.02 -13.28 -0.59
C SER A 149 -8.22 -12.22 0.16
N THR A 150 -7.39 -11.44 -0.54
CA THR A 150 -6.45 -10.49 0.06
C THR A 150 -6.89 -9.05 -0.20
N THR A 151 -6.85 -8.22 0.83
CA THR A 151 -7.07 -6.78 0.69
C THR A 151 -5.72 -6.08 0.60
N TYR A 152 -5.53 -5.32 -0.47
CA TYR A 152 -4.34 -4.49 -0.68
C TYR A 152 -4.67 -3.04 -0.38
N GLN A 153 -3.77 -2.37 0.33
CA GLN A 153 -3.93 -0.96 0.68
C GLN A 153 -3.88 -0.06 -0.56
N TYR A 154 -2.99 -0.40 -1.49
CA TYR A 154 -2.90 0.19 -2.82
C TYR A 154 -2.73 -0.91 -3.87
N VAL A 155 -3.34 -0.71 -5.02
CA VAL A 155 -3.05 -1.45 -6.24
C VAL A 155 -2.53 -0.44 -7.24
N ILE A 156 -1.30 -0.65 -7.69
CA ILE A 156 -0.63 0.22 -8.65
C ILE A 156 -0.19 -0.59 -9.86
N GLY A 157 -0.15 0.08 -10.98
CA GLY A 157 0.25 -0.50 -12.25
C GLY A 157 1.36 0.29 -12.91
N TYR A 158 2.08 -0.39 -13.77
CA TYR A 158 3.12 0.14 -14.62
C TYR A 158 2.65 0.18 -16.06
N ASN A 159 2.92 1.30 -16.72
CA ASN A 159 2.76 1.47 -18.16
C ASN A 159 4.16 1.48 -18.79
N ASP A 160 4.46 0.50 -19.62
CA ASP A 160 5.75 0.35 -20.34
C ASP A 160 5.73 0.99 -21.74
N SER A 161 4.59 1.49 -22.19
CA SER A 161 4.37 2.01 -23.55
C SER A 161 5.24 3.18 -23.90
N ALA A 162 6.20 2.92 -24.72
CA ALA A 162 7.10 3.94 -25.27
C ALA A 162 6.33 5.01 -26.08
N GLY A 163 6.17 6.19 -25.47
CA GLY A 163 5.70 7.38 -26.16
C GLY A 163 4.23 7.73 -25.98
N LYS A 164 3.46 6.96 -25.21
CA LYS A 164 2.03 7.19 -24.98
C LYS A 164 1.72 7.42 -23.49
N LYS A 165 2.48 8.26 -22.85
CA LYS A 165 2.46 8.60 -21.41
C LYS A 165 1.08 8.75 -20.75
N HIS A 166 0.04 8.99 -21.51
CA HIS A 166 -1.28 9.33 -20.98
C HIS A 166 -2.40 8.40 -21.45
N LEU A 167 -2.09 7.25 -22.01
CA LEU A 167 -3.14 6.34 -22.50
C LEU A 167 -3.81 5.48 -21.41
N GLY A 168 -3.32 5.58 -20.18
CA GLY A 168 -3.96 4.89 -19.06
C GLY A 168 -3.89 3.36 -19.14
N ASP A 169 -2.81 2.87 -19.72
CA ASP A 169 -2.49 1.46 -19.91
C ASP A 169 -1.53 1.04 -18.79
N TRP A 170 -2.08 0.69 -17.62
CA TRP A 170 -1.27 0.34 -16.44
C TRP A 170 -1.45 -1.11 -16.02
N ASP A 171 -1.85 -1.97 -16.91
CA ASP A 171 -1.92 -3.41 -16.72
C ASP A 171 -0.73 -4.17 -17.33
N ASP A 172 0.25 -3.45 -17.87
CA ASP A 172 1.52 -4.05 -18.31
C ASP A 172 2.25 -4.79 -17.18
N PHE A 173 2.14 -4.30 -15.94
CA PHE A 173 2.59 -5.00 -14.73
C PHE A 173 1.88 -4.43 -13.50
N VAL A 174 1.11 -5.26 -12.80
CA VAL A 174 0.31 -4.81 -11.66
C VAL A 174 0.78 -5.43 -10.35
N ILE A 175 0.91 -4.58 -9.32
CA ILE A 175 1.24 -5.02 -7.97
C ILE A 175 0.22 -4.53 -6.94
N GLY A 176 -0.04 -5.38 -5.95
CA GLY A 176 -0.71 -5.01 -4.72
C GLY A 176 0.31 -4.60 -3.67
N VAL A 177 0.06 -3.52 -2.96
CA VAL A 177 0.95 -3.00 -1.92
C VAL A 177 0.24 -3.00 -0.58
N SER A 178 0.90 -3.60 0.42
CA SER A 178 0.41 -3.64 1.80
C SER A 178 1.54 -3.31 2.76
N ALA A 179 1.23 -2.50 3.78
CA ALA A 179 2.15 -2.27 4.89
C ALA A 179 1.66 -3.04 6.11
N VAL A 180 2.57 -3.78 6.72
CA VAL A 180 2.30 -4.53 7.95
C VAL A 180 3.06 -3.85 9.08
N PRO A 181 2.35 -3.35 10.11
CA PRO A 181 3.01 -2.84 11.31
C PRO A 181 3.87 -3.94 11.94
N GLU A 182 5.06 -3.58 12.43
CA GLU A 182 5.94 -4.56 13.07
C GLU A 182 5.30 -5.17 14.32
N PRO A 183 5.68 -6.42 14.66
CA PRO A 183 5.21 -7.10 15.87
C PRO A 183 5.42 -6.28 17.15
N GLU A 184 6.46 -5.44 17.18
CA GLU A 184 6.75 -4.54 18.31
C GLU A 184 5.61 -3.53 18.55
N THR A 185 4.97 -3.04 17.50
CA THR A 185 3.80 -2.15 17.61
C THR A 185 2.65 -2.84 18.32
N TYR A 186 2.38 -4.10 17.98
CA TYR A 186 1.35 -4.91 18.64
C TYR A 186 1.75 -5.23 20.09
N ALA A 187 3.03 -5.54 20.33
CA ALA A 187 3.55 -5.80 21.68
C ALA A 187 3.40 -4.57 22.57
N MET A 188 3.76 -3.38 22.09
CA MET A 188 3.62 -2.12 22.84
C MET A 188 2.14 -1.79 23.12
N MET A 189 1.25 -2.03 22.15
CA MET A 189 -0.18 -1.88 22.35
C MET A 189 -0.72 -2.82 23.43
N LEU A 190 -0.32 -4.10 23.40
CA LEU A 190 -0.71 -5.10 24.41
C LEU A 190 -0.18 -4.72 25.81
N ILE A 191 1.08 -4.26 25.91
CA ILE A 191 1.66 -3.78 27.17
C ILE A 191 0.88 -2.57 27.69
N GLY A 192 0.54 -1.63 26.84
CA GLY A 192 -0.28 -0.45 27.19
C GLY A 192 -1.65 -0.86 27.73
N LEU A 193 -2.35 -1.77 27.05
CA LEU A 193 -3.65 -2.31 27.48
C LEU A 193 -3.54 -3.05 28.81
N PHE A 194 -2.48 -3.83 29.00
CA PHE A 194 -2.22 -4.54 30.26
C PHE A 194 -2.02 -3.58 31.45
N LEU A 195 -1.22 -2.53 31.29
CA LEU A 195 -0.97 -1.52 32.30
C LEU A 195 -2.26 -0.77 32.70
N ILE A 196 -3.10 -0.45 31.72
CA ILE A 196 -4.41 0.19 31.96
C ILE A 196 -5.31 -0.76 32.74
N GLY A 197 -5.41 -2.04 32.32
CA GLY A 197 -6.21 -3.04 33.02
C GLY A 197 -5.78 -3.26 34.47
N PHE A 198 -4.46 -3.25 34.71
CA PHE A 198 -3.90 -3.37 36.04
C PHE A 198 -4.20 -2.16 36.94
N SER A 199 -4.17 -0.95 36.38
CA SER A 199 -4.49 0.29 37.06
C SER A 199 -5.95 0.33 37.52
N ILE A 200 -6.87 -0.10 36.65
CA ILE A 200 -8.32 -0.15 36.95
C ILE A 200 -8.59 -1.17 38.08
N ARG A 201 -7.90 -2.32 38.07
CA ARG A 201 -8.08 -3.36 39.08
C ARG A 201 -7.65 -2.86 40.48
N LYS A 202 -6.54 -2.11 40.58
CA LYS A 202 -6.06 -1.54 41.86
C LYS A 202 -7.04 -0.55 42.47
N GLN A 203 -7.78 0.21 41.67
CA GLN A 203 -8.77 1.18 42.17
C GLN A 203 -10.03 0.53 42.71
N LYS A 204 -10.33 -0.71 42.32
CA LYS A 204 -11.53 -1.44 42.77
C LYS A 204 -11.36 -2.15 44.10
N VAL A 205 -10.13 -2.23 44.65
CA VAL A 205 -9.76 -2.92 45.89
C VAL A 205 -9.60 -1.93 47.05
N ARG A 206 -9.77 -0.63 46.83
CA ARG A 206 -9.88 0.44 47.82
C ARG A 206 -11.32 0.94 47.88
#